data_0068e510eccfa366df8af63025ed1962
#
_entry.id   0068e510eccfa366df8af63025ed1962
#
_cell.length_a   1.000
_cell.length_b   1.000
_cell.length_c   1.000
_cell.angle_alpha   90.00
_cell.angle_beta   90.00
_cell.angle_gamma   90.00
#
_symmetry.space_group_name_H-M   'P 1'
#
loop_
_entity.id
_entity.type
_entity.pdbx_description
1 polymer ?
#
loop_
_entity_poly.entity_id
_entity_poly.type
_entity_poly.pdbx_seq_one_letter_code
_entity_poly.pdbx_strand_id
1 'polypeptide(L)'
;MSTTPKTLFEKVWEQHVVVEPKGEPTLLYIDLQLLHEVTSPQAFEGLRLAGRKVRRPDRSIATVDHNVPTTLEGRLHIVDQIAATQIATLRKNCADFGIELYDVNSREQGIVHVIGPELGITKPGMTIVCGDSHTSTHGAFGALAFGIGTSEVEHVLATQTLPQSNPKTFRIAVEGKLPRGVTAKDIILAIIGQIGTDGATGCVIEYSGSAIRALSMEGRMTICNMSIEAGARAGMIAPDETTFSYLKGRRFAPQGAAWDEAVREWSKLPSDPGAKFDRELVIDAASLVPYVSWGTSPGMVAPVTATVPDPAKASSEAERKSFERALEYMNLTAGTRLEDVSIDRVFIGSCTNGRIEDLRAAAHIAAGHKVSTHVHAMVVPGSQLVKAQAEREGLDSIFKEAGFDWREPGCSMCLGMNPDILSPGERCASTSNRNFEGRQGRGGRTHLVSPEMAAAAAIAGHFVDIRNWPASQAAREEVNA
;
A
#
# COMPACT_ATOMS: atom_id res chain seq x y z
N MET A 1 -19.83 -35.69 -3.82
CA MET A 1 -18.84 -35.01 -2.94
C MET A 1 -19.57 -33.86 -2.29
N SER A 2 -19.67 -33.83 -0.95
CA SER A 2 -20.29 -32.72 -0.22
C SER A 2 -19.42 -31.48 -0.43
N THR A 3 -19.90 -30.54 -1.23
CA THR A 3 -19.22 -29.27 -1.47
C THR A 3 -19.60 -28.31 -0.34
N THR A 4 -18.89 -28.40 0.77
CA THR A 4 -18.97 -27.33 1.79
C THR A 4 -18.55 -26.02 1.11
N PRO A 5 -19.38 -24.96 1.16
CA PRO A 5 -19.03 -23.67 0.61
C PRO A 5 -17.74 -23.14 1.22
N LYS A 6 -16.83 -22.63 0.38
CA LYS A 6 -15.49 -22.14 0.78
C LYS A 6 -15.33 -20.66 0.52
N THR A 7 -14.59 -19.99 1.38
CA THR A 7 -14.12 -18.62 1.18
C THR A 7 -13.00 -18.56 0.13
N LEU A 8 -12.75 -17.40 -0.44
CA LEU A 8 -11.60 -17.15 -1.31
C LEU A 8 -10.29 -17.59 -0.64
N PHE A 9 -10.11 -17.21 0.63
CA PHE A 9 -8.94 -17.60 1.41
C PHE A 9 -8.78 -19.12 1.49
N GLU A 10 -9.82 -19.86 1.87
CA GLU A 10 -9.78 -21.32 1.98
C GLU A 10 -9.43 -22.00 0.65
N LYS A 11 -9.99 -21.50 -0.47
CA LYS A 11 -9.67 -22.03 -1.80
C LYS A 11 -8.20 -21.85 -2.15
N VAL A 12 -7.64 -20.65 -1.91
CA VAL A 12 -6.22 -20.39 -2.19
C VAL A 12 -5.33 -21.17 -1.23
N TRP A 13 -5.66 -21.20 0.06
CA TRP A 13 -4.91 -21.94 1.06
C TRP A 13 -4.80 -23.43 0.71
N GLU A 14 -5.93 -24.10 0.49
CA GLU A 14 -5.96 -25.55 0.21
C GLU A 14 -5.18 -25.93 -1.06
N GLN A 15 -5.17 -25.07 -2.08
CA GLN A 15 -4.41 -25.30 -3.30
C GLN A 15 -2.88 -25.28 -3.07
N HIS A 16 -2.43 -24.70 -1.95
CA HIS A 16 -1.01 -24.51 -1.67
C HIS A 16 -0.51 -25.36 -0.49
N VAL A 17 -1.38 -26.14 0.17
CA VAL A 17 -0.98 -27.05 1.22
C VAL A 17 -0.08 -28.15 0.66
N VAL A 18 1.17 -28.21 1.14
CA VAL A 18 2.12 -29.28 0.85
C VAL A 18 1.93 -30.42 1.84
N VAL A 19 1.84 -30.10 3.12
CA VAL A 19 1.55 -31.04 4.21
C VAL A 19 0.95 -30.27 5.39
N GLU A 20 0.01 -30.90 6.06
CA GLU A 20 -0.65 -30.39 7.26
C GLU A 20 -0.43 -31.37 8.43
N PRO A 21 0.68 -31.24 9.17
CA PRO A 21 0.98 -32.12 10.28
C PRO A 21 0.04 -31.85 11.46
N LYS A 22 -0.36 -32.89 12.17
CA LYS A 22 -1.27 -32.73 13.33
C LYS A 22 -0.57 -31.98 14.46
N GLY A 23 -1.10 -30.81 14.82
CA GLY A 23 -0.60 -29.98 15.93
C GLY A 23 0.63 -29.12 15.59
N GLU A 24 1.02 -29.05 14.33
CA GLU A 24 2.09 -28.20 13.83
C GLU A 24 1.56 -27.23 12.74
N PRO A 25 2.30 -26.17 12.40
CA PRO A 25 1.93 -25.28 11.30
C PRO A 25 1.86 -26.02 9.96
N THR A 26 0.90 -25.65 9.13
CA THR A 26 0.76 -26.14 7.75
C THR A 26 1.92 -25.65 6.91
N LEU A 27 2.55 -26.55 6.15
CA LEU A 27 3.57 -26.17 5.18
C LEU A 27 2.91 -25.79 3.87
N LEU A 28 3.03 -24.51 3.49
CA LEU A 28 2.50 -23.95 2.26
C LEU A 28 3.58 -23.88 1.17
N TYR A 29 3.21 -24.19 -0.07
CA TYR A 29 4.00 -23.81 -1.23
C TYR A 29 3.87 -22.32 -1.49
N ILE A 30 4.96 -21.65 -1.88
CA ILE A 30 4.99 -20.22 -2.20
C ILE A 30 5.25 -20.06 -3.71
N ASP A 31 4.31 -19.43 -4.42
CA ASP A 31 4.41 -19.23 -5.87
C ASP A 31 5.41 -18.15 -6.26
N LEU A 32 5.52 -17.10 -5.44
CA LEU A 32 6.35 -15.94 -5.73
C LEU A 32 6.98 -15.38 -4.46
N GLN A 33 8.27 -15.16 -4.50
CA GLN A 33 9.00 -14.40 -3.50
C GLN A 33 9.51 -13.09 -4.09
N LEU A 34 9.09 -11.98 -3.50
CA LEU A 34 9.58 -10.66 -3.83
C LEU A 34 10.70 -10.26 -2.87
N LEU A 35 11.71 -9.57 -3.39
CA LEU A 35 12.92 -9.21 -2.65
C LEU A 35 13.26 -7.74 -2.84
N HIS A 36 13.84 -7.14 -1.80
CA HIS A 36 14.41 -5.81 -1.85
C HIS A 36 15.68 -5.72 -0.98
N GLU A 37 16.39 -4.60 -1.05
CA GLU A 37 17.72 -4.45 -0.49
C GLU A 37 17.78 -4.47 1.05
N VAL A 38 16.67 -4.19 1.74
CA VAL A 38 16.69 -4.01 3.21
C VAL A 38 16.62 -5.35 3.96
N THR A 39 15.74 -6.27 3.57
CA THR A 39 15.44 -7.50 4.32
C THR A 39 16.06 -8.77 3.75
N SER A 40 16.78 -8.67 2.64
CA SER A 40 17.36 -9.84 1.97
C SER A 40 18.83 -10.15 2.29
N PRO A 41 19.70 -9.21 2.73
CA PRO A 41 21.13 -9.49 2.88
C PRO A 41 21.44 -10.69 3.78
N GLN A 42 20.84 -10.73 4.97
CA GLN A 42 21.07 -11.79 5.95
C GLN A 42 20.49 -13.13 5.48
N ALA A 43 19.37 -13.13 4.74
CA ALA A 43 18.79 -14.35 4.18
C ALA A 43 19.76 -15.02 3.18
N PHE A 44 20.37 -14.25 2.30
CA PHE A 44 21.38 -14.77 1.36
C PHE A 44 22.68 -15.21 2.05
N GLU A 45 23.08 -14.51 3.12
CA GLU A 45 24.22 -14.93 3.91
C GLU A 45 23.97 -16.28 4.60
N GLY A 46 22.78 -16.48 5.18
CA GLY A 46 22.38 -17.76 5.75
C GLY A 46 22.43 -18.90 4.72
N LEU A 47 21.98 -18.67 3.49
CA LEU A 47 22.09 -19.65 2.40
C LEU A 47 23.57 -20.02 2.11
N ARG A 48 24.47 -19.04 2.04
CA ARG A 48 25.91 -19.28 1.81
C ARG A 48 26.55 -20.08 2.93
N LEU A 49 26.29 -19.68 4.20
CA LEU A 49 26.83 -20.38 5.37
C LEU A 49 26.33 -21.83 5.45
N ALA A 50 25.08 -22.07 5.04
CA ALA A 50 24.50 -23.41 4.98
C ALA A 50 24.89 -24.21 3.71
N GLY A 51 25.62 -23.62 2.77
CA GLY A 51 25.96 -24.23 1.48
C GLY A 51 24.75 -24.51 0.59
N ARG A 52 23.65 -23.74 0.77
CA ARG A 52 22.39 -23.92 0.05
C ARG A 52 22.31 -23.02 -1.18
N LYS A 53 21.58 -23.49 -2.19
CA LYS A 53 21.21 -22.72 -3.37
C LYS A 53 19.78 -22.20 -3.25
N VAL A 54 19.45 -21.16 -4.00
CA VAL A 54 18.05 -20.77 -4.21
C VAL A 54 17.37 -21.86 -5.03
N ARG A 55 16.25 -22.39 -4.50
CA ARG A 55 15.55 -23.53 -5.09
C ARG A 55 14.88 -23.19 -6.43
N ARG A 56 14.24 -22.01 -6.50
CA ARG A 56 13.49 -21.54 -7.67
C ARG A 56 13.80 -20.07 -7.94
N PRO A 57 14.96 -19.77 -8.54
CA PRO A 57 15.29 -18.39 -8.90
C PRO A 57 14.24 -17.74 -9.83
N ASP A 58 13.60 -18.55 -10.68
CA ASP A 58 12.52 -18.15 -11.58
C ASP A 58 11.20 -17.77 -10.86
N ARG A 59 11.11 -18.03 -9.56
CA ARG A 59 10.00 -17.64 -8.68
C ARG A 59 10.40 -16.55 -7.69
N SER A 60 11.53 -15.90 -7.92
CA SER A 60 12.02 -14.80 -7.09
C SER A 60 12.33 -13.60 -7.99
N ILE A 61 11.88 -12.42 -7.59
CA ILE A 61 12.13 -11.17 -8.31
C ILE A 61 12.57 -10.12 -7.28
N ALA A 62 13.61 -9.39 -7.62
CA ALA A 62 14.19 -8.34 -6.78
C ALA A 62 14.06 -6.96 -7.40
N THR A 63 13.92 -5.94 -6.56
CA THR A 63 14.01 -4.53 -6.95
C THR A 63 14.73 -3.73 -5.86
N VAL A 64 15.13 -2.51 -6.19
CA VAL A 64 15.73 -1.54 -5.26
C VAL A 64 14.73 -0.41 -5.08
N ASP A 65 14.22 -0.21 -3.87
CA ASP A 65 13.11 0.73 -3.66
C ASP A 65 13.16 1.54 -2.35
N HIS A 66 13.72 1.00 -1.27
CA HIS A 66 13.69 1.63 0.05
C HIS A 66 14.80 2.66 0.26
N ASN A 67 16.03 2.29 -0.09
CA ASN A 67 17.24 3.09 0.14
C ASN A 67 17.63 3.97 -1.06
N VAL A 68 16.83 3.97 -2.11
CA VAL A 68 17.11 4.72 -3.33
C VAL A 68 16.70 6.17 -3.16
N PRO A 69 17.61 7.14 -3.35
CA PRO A 69 17.26 8.55 -3.42
C PRO A 69 16.28 8.84 -4.56
N THR A 70 15.41 9.80 -4.37
CA THR A 70 14.42 10.21 -5.39
C THR A 70 14.81 11.45 -6.18
N THR A 71 16.04 11.95 -5.99
CA THR A 71 16.65 12.96 -6.87
C THR A 71 17.58 12.30 -7.88
N LEU A 72 17.68 12.85 -9.09
CA LEU A 72 18.60 12.34 -10.12
C LEU A 72 20.06 12.34 -9.62
N GLU A 73 20.51 13.41 -9.00
CA GLU A 73 21.85 13.53 -8.45
C GLU A 73 22.11 12.48 -7.36
N GLY A 74 21.17 12.32 -6.44
CA GLY A 74 21.26 11.32 -5.36
C GLY A 74 21.32 9.89 -5.88
N ARG A 75 20.65 9.57 -6.99
CA ARG A 75 20.72 8.25 -7.63
C ARG A 75 22.09 7.95 -8.25
N LEU A 76 22.74 8.97 -8.82
CA LEU A 76 24.07 8.82 -9.37
C LEU A 76 25.13 8.63 -8.28
N HIS A 77 24.93 9.25 -7.11
CA HIS A 77 25.88 9.25 -6.00
C HIS A 77 25.14 9.04 -4.68
N ILE A 78 24.93 7.76 -4.30
CA ILE A 78 24.31 7.41 -3.02
C ILE A 78 25.33 7.68 -1.91
N VAL A 79 25.12 8.76 -1.17
CA VAL A 79 26.05 9.26 -0.14
C VAL A 79 26.01 8.39 1.12
N ASP A 80 24.83 7.87 1.48
CA ASP A 80 24.67 6.99 2.63
C ASP A 80 25.36 5.65 2.37
N GLN A 81 26.40 5.35 3.17
CA GLN A 81 27.23 4.16 2.99
C GLN A 81 26.46 2.86 3.31
N ILE A 82 25.48 2.92 4.20
CA ILE A 82 24.65 1.75 4.54
C ILE A 82 23.72 1.45 3.36
N ALA A 83 23.04 2.46 2.84
CA ALA A 83 22.18 2.35 1.68
C ALA A 83 22.96 1.83 0.45
N ALA A 84 24.12 2.42 0.15
CA ALA A 84 24.99 2.00 -0.95
C ALA A 84 25.44 0.54 -0.80
N THR A 85 25.80 0.13 0.43
CA THR A 85 26.21 -1.26 0.74
C THR A 85 25.08 -2.24 0.55
N GLN A 86 23.86 -1.92 1.03
CA GLN A 86 22.69 -2.79 0.90
C GLN A 86 22.31 -2.99 -0.57
N ILE A 87 22.32 -1.93 -1.37
CA ILE A 87 22.05 -1.99 -2.81
C ILE A 87 23.13 -2.85 -3.53
N ALA A 88 24.40 -2.61 -3.24
CA ALA A 88 25.50 -3.39 -3.81
C ALA A 88 25.42 -4.87 -3.42
N THR A 89 25.02 -5.14 -2.18
CA THR A 89 24.84 -6.51 -1.67
C THR A 89 23.68 -7.21 -2.38
N LEU A 90 22.55 -6.54 -2.59
CA LEU A 90 21.43 -7.11 -3.35
C LEU A 90 21.85 -7.45 -4.79
N ARG A 91 22.56 -6.53 -5.48
CA ARG A 91 23.10 -6.78 -6.82
C ARG A 91 23.96 -8.05 -6.86
N LYS A 92 24.91 -8.14 -5.93
CA LYS A 92 25.78 -9.32 -5.82
C LYS A 92 24.97 -10.59 -5.55
N ASN A 93 24.04 -10.54 -4.63
CA ASN A 93 23.20 -11.70 -4.27
C ASN A 93 22.36 -12.17 -5.47
N CYS A 94 21.71 -11.26 -6.17
CA CYS A 94 20.91 -11.61 -7.35
C CYS A 94 21.79 -12.24 -8.45
N ALA A 95 22.98 -11.70 -8.69
CA ALA A 95 23.93 -12.25 -9.66
C ALA A 95 24.42 -13.66 -9.24
N ASP A 96 24.82 -13.83 -7.99
CA ASP A 96 25.34 -15.11 -7.46
C ASP A 96 24.29 -16.23 -7.51
N PHE A 97 23.01 -15.90 -7.30
CA PHE A 97 21.91 -16.88 -7.19
C PHE A 97 20.99 -16.92 -8.42
N GLY A 98 21.26 -16.14 -9.46
CA GLY A 98 20.52 -16.15 -10.72
C GLY A 98 19.10 -15.57 -10.59
N ILE A 99 18.89 -14.59 -9.73
CA ILE A 99 17.59 -13.91 -9.52
C ILE A 99 17.52 -12.66 -10.38
N GLU A 100 16.38 -12.44 -11.04
CA GLU A 100 16.12 -11.23 -11.82
C GLU A 100 16.04 -10.00 -10.90
N LEU A 101 16.81 -8.97 -11.20
CA LEU A 101 16.87 -7.71 -10.45
C LEU A 101 16.48 -6.52 -11.33
N TYR A 102 15.48 -5.78 -10.93
CA TYR A 102 15.18 -4.45 -11.46
C TYR A 102 15.92 -3.40 -10.63
N ASP A 103 17.15 -3.13 -11.05
CA ASP A 103 18.09 -2.22 -10.39
C ASP A 103 17.75 -0.74 -10.68
N VAL A 104 18.39 0.19 -9.97
CA VAL A 104 18.18 1.66 -9.99
C VAL A 104 18.02 2.24 -11.41
N ASN A 105 18.77 1.72 -12.39
CA ASN A 105 18.74 2.17 -13.78
C ASN A 105 17.83 1.32 -14.69
N SER A 106 17.12 0.36 -14.13
CA SER A 106 16.19 -0.48 -14.89
C SER A 106 14.92 0.30 -15.24
N ARG A 107 14.43 0.13 -16.46
CA ARG A 107 13.15 0.68 -16.89
C ARG A 107 11.97 0.18 -16.02
N GLU A 108 12.09 -1.00 -15.50
CA GLU A 108 11.09 -1.65 -14.65
C GLU A 108 11.33 -1.42 -13.14
N GLN A 109 12.33 -0.59 -12.77
CA GLN A 109 12.58 -0.28 -11.36
C GLN A 109 11.39 0.45 -10.74
N GLY A 110 11.09 0.12 -9.51
CA GLY A 110 10.03 0.74 -8.72
C GLY A 110 9.81 0.03 -7.40
N ILE A 111 8.85 0.52 -6.65
CA ILE A 111 8.45 -0.07 -5.38
C ILE A 111 7.98 -1.51 -5.63
N VAL A 112 8.47 -2.44 -4.83
CA VAL A 112 8.24 -3.89 -5.01
C VAL A 112 6.75 -4.24 -5.13
N HIS A 113 5.88 -3.57 -4.36
CA HIS A 113 4.42 -3.77 -4.40
C HIS A 113 3.70 -2.97 -5.50
N VAL A 114 4.43 -2.19 -6.29
CA VAL A 114 3.93 -1.54 -7.51
C VAL A 114 4.32 -2.36 -8.73
N ILE A 115 5.58 -2.76 -8.85
CA ILE A 115 6.06 -3.48 -10.04
C ILE A 115 5.44 -4.86 -10.20
N GLY A 116 5.16 -5.59 -9.11
CA GLY A 116 4.52 -6.90 -9.16
C GLY A 116 3.19 -6.89 -9.92
N PRO A 117 2.22 -6.06 -9.51
CA PRO A 117 0.97 -5.82 -10.24
C PRO A 117 1.19 -5.24 -11.64
N GLU A 118 2.00 -4.20 -11.76
CA GLU A 118 2.20 -3.45 -12.99
C GLU A 118 2.75 -4.30 -14.13
N LEU A 119 3.66 -5.20 -13.83
CA LEU A 119 4.24 -6.12 -14.81
C LEU A 119 3.38 -7.38 -15.04
N GLY A 120 2.31 -7.60 -14.27
CA GLY A 120 1.48 -8.80 -14.33
C GLY A 120 2.16 -10.03 -13.73
N ILE A 121 3.12 -9.83 -12.82
CA ILE A 121 3.77 -10.89 -12.04
C ILE A 121 2.80 -11.42 -11.00
N THR A 122 2.08 -10.52 -10.32
CA THR A 122 0.98 -10.84 -9.41
C THR A 122 -0.22 -11.35 -10.19
N LYS A 123 -0.75 -12.52 -9.82
CA LYS A 123 -1.92 -13.14 -10.46
C LYS A 123 -2.89 -13.66 -9.40
N PRO A 124 -4.18 -13.78 -9.74
CA PRO A 124 -5.17 -14.40 -8.86
C PRO A 124 -4.79 -15.81 -8.43
N GLY A 125 -5.08 -16.12 -7.18
CA GLY A 125 -4.89 -17.46 -6.62
C GLY A 125 -3.46 -17.81 -6.20
N MET A 126 -2.48 -16.93 -6.39
CA MET A 126 -1.09 -17.15 -5.97
C MET A 126 -0.89 -16.97 -4.48
N THR A 127 0.14 -17.63 -3.94
CA THR A 127 0.77 -17.30 -2.66
C THR A 127 2.00 -16.42 -2.91
N ILE A 128 2.06 -15.24 -2.28
CA ILE A 128 3.11 -14.25 -2.52
C ILE A 128 3.69 -13.78 -1.18
N VAL A 129 5.02 -13.81 -1.06
CA VAL A 129 5.70 -13.33 0.14
C VAL A 129 6.82 -12.34 -0.18
N CYS A 130 7.09 -11.45 0.78
CA CYS A 130 8.19 -10.49 0.72
C CYS A 130 8.61 -10.14 2.16
N GLY A 131 9.83 -9.69 2.34
CA GLY A 131 10.30 -9.16 3.63
C GLY A 131 9.71 -7.78 4.00
N ASP A 132 8.54 -7.44 3.50
CA ASP A 132 7.80 -6.20 3.75
C ASP A 132 6.33 -6.51 4.08
N SER A 133 5.80 -5.87 5.12
CA SER A 133 4.42 -6.09 5.59
C SER A 133 3.36 -5.71 4.56
N HIS A 134 3.63 -4.72 3.68
CA HIS A 134 2.70 -4.27 2.65
C HIS A 134 2.60 -5.22 1.43
N THR A 135 3.21 -6.39 1.49
CA THR A 135 2.97 -7.51 0.57
C THR A 135 1.47 -7.83 0.46
N SER A 136 0.69 -7.52 1.48
CA SER A 136 -0.78 -7.61 1.46
C SER A 136 -1.44 -6.89 0.27
N THR A 137 -0.76 -5.89 -0.33
CA THR A 137 -1.21 -5.20 -1.57
C THR A 137 -1.64 -6.16 -2.66
N HIS A 138 -0.90 -7.26 -2.84
CA HIS A 138 -1.15 -8.24 -3.90
C HIS A 138 -2.46 -9.01 -3.71
N GLY A 139 -3.03 -8.99 -2.51
CA GLY A 139 -4.35 -9.56 -2.22
C GLY A 139 -5.51 -8.89 -2.96
N ALA A 140 -5.30 -7.69 -3.49
CA ALA A 140 -6.25 -7.00 -4.38
C ALA A 140 -6.57 -7.81 -5.66
N PHE A 141 -5.71 -8.76 -6.01
CA PHE A 141 -5.87 -9.68 -7.15
C PHE A 141 -6.47 -11.03 -6.74
N GLY A 142 -6.83 -11.23 -5.48
CA GLY A 142 -7.24 -12.54 -4.97
C GLY A 142 -6.06 -13.48 -4.71
N ALA A 143 -4.86 -12.95 -4.53
CA ALA A 143 -3.69 -13.68 -4.07
C ALA A 143 -3.66 -13.73 -2.53
N LEU A 144 -3.15 -14.80 -1.94
CA LEU A 144 -2.81 -14.85 -0.53
C LEU A 144 -1.39 -14.31 -0.36
N ALA A 145 -1.30 -13.04 0.02
CA ALA A 145 -0.05 -12.29 0.02
C ALA A 145 0.22 -11.65 1.38
N PHE A 146 1.42 -11.87 1.94
CA PHE A 146 1.76 -11.38 3.27
C PHE A 146 3.27 -11.20 3.48
N GLY A 147 3.59 -10.29 4.42
CA GLY A 147 4.96 -10.03 4.84
C GLY A 147 5.54 -11.15 5.71
N ILE A 148 6.85 -11.39 5.56
CA ILE A 148 7.60 -12.41 6.29
C ILE A 148 8.90 -11.84 6.88
N GLY A 149 9.41 -12.47 7.92
CA GLY A 149 10.68 -12.11 8.52
C GLY A 149 11.89 -12.58 7.70
N THR A 150 13.06 -12.01 7.96
CA THR A 150 14.30 -12.32 7.23
C THR A 150 14.67 -13.82 7.25
N SER A 151 14.46 -14.52 8.37
CA SER A 151 14.69 -15.96 8.46
C SER A 151 13.70 -16.77 7.59
N GLU A 152 12.47 -16.28 7.47
CA GLU A 152 11.46 -16.87 6.59
C GLU A 152 11.79 -16.58 5.11
N VAL A 153 12.38 -15.40 4.78
CA VAL A 153 12.92 -15.11 3.44
C VAL A 153 13.98 -16.15 3.06
N GLU A 154 14.93 -16.45 3.95
CA GLU A 154 15.93 -17.51 3.74
C GLU A 154 15.26 -18.86 3.52
N HIS A 155 14.29 -19.22 4.37
CA HIS A 155 13.58 -20.49 4.28
C HIS A 155 12.89 -20.67 2.92
N VAL A 156 12.16 -19.65 2.46
CA VAL A 156 11.47 -19.69 1.16
C VAL A 156 12.46 -19.75 0.00
N LEU A 157 13.54 -18.99 0.03
CA LEU A 157 14.61 -19.10 -0.98
C LEU A 157 15.17 -20.52 -1.08
N ALA A 158 15.39 -21.18 0.08
CA ALA A 158 15.95 -22.53 0.14
C ALA A 158 14.96 -23.63 -0.28
N THR A 159 13.67 -23.48 0.02
CA THR A 159 12.69 -24.58 -0.03
C THR A 159 11.50 -24.33 -0.95
N GLN A 160 11.18 -23.10 -1.25
CA GLN A 160 9.95 -22.63 -1.92
C GLN A 160 8.68 -22.93 -1.09
N THR A 161 8.83 -23.13 0.21
CA THR A 161 7.72 -23.42 1.13
C THR A 161 7.84 -22.57 2.38
N LEU A 162 6.74 -22.46 3.13
CA LEU A 162 6.71 -21.72 4.39
C LEU A 162 5.75 -22.37 5.39
N PRO A 163 6.17 -22.68 6.64
CA PRO A 163 5.26 -23.09 7.70
C PRO A 163 4.36 -21.92 8.14
N GLN A 164 3.05 -22.10 8.13
CA GLN A 164 2.10 -21.07 8.56
C GLN A 164 0.96 -21.68 9.37
N SER A 165 0.59 -21.01 10.46
CA SER A 165 -0.65 -21.33 11.17
C SER A 165 -1.84 -20.85 10.34
N ASN A 166 -2.90 -21.65 10.27
CA ASN A 166 -4.11 -21.29 9.55
C ASN A 166 -4.79 -20.09 10.23
N PRO A 167 -4.89 -18.91 9.60
CA PRO A 167 -5.52 -17.73 10.18
C PRO A 167 -7.04 -17.86 10.15
N LYS A 168 -7.71 -17.08 11.00
CA LYS A 168 -9.16 -16.89 10.93
C LYS A 168 -9.56 -16.05 9.73
N THR A 169 -10.81 -16.15 9.32
CA THR A 169 -11.40 -15.38 8.23
C THR A 169 -12.25 -14.23 8.77
N PHE A 170 -12.09 -13.05 8.18
CA PHE A 170 -12.86 -11.87 8.54
C PHE A 170 -13.40 -11.19 7.27
N ARG A 171 -14.72 -11.22 7.08
CA ARG A 171 -15.36 -10.51 5.96
C ARG A 171 -15.67 -9.07 6.34
N ILE A 172 -15.22 -8.12 5.53
CA ILE A 172 -15.64 -6.71 5.63
C ILE A 172 -16.35 -6.34 4.35
N ALA A 173 -17.66 -6.14 4.42
CA ALA A 173 -18.49 -5.74 3.28
C ALA A 173 -18.76 -4.24 3.33
N VAL A 174 -18.42 -3.52 2.24
CA VAL A 174 -18.74 -2.11 2.07
C VAL A 174 -19.82 -2.01 1.00
N GLU A 175 -21.04 -1.72 1.43
CA GLU A 175 -22.22 -1.72 0.56
C GLU A 175 -22.70 -0.32 0.25
N GLY A 176 -23.27 -0.17 -0.94
CA GLY A 176 -23.78 1.11 -1.44
C GLY A 176 -22.82 1.80 -2.41
N LYS A 177 -23.00 3.10 -2.56
CA LYS A 177 -22.20 3.95 -3.46
C LYS A 177 -21.44 4.98 -2.64
N LEU A 178 -20.16 5.15 -2.93
CA LEU A 178 -19.32 6.16 -2.29
C LEU A 178 -19.80 7.57 -2.60
N PRO A 179 -19.84 8.47 -1.62
CA PRO A 179 -20.07 9.89 -1.85
C PRO A 179 -18.92 10.50 -2.69
N ARG A 180 -19.20 11.63 -3.34
CA ARG A 180 -18.17 12.40 -4.04
C ARG A 180 -17.03 12.77 -3.09
N GLY A 181 -15.79 12.65 -3.55
CA GLY A 181 -14.59 12.99 -2.78
C GLY A 181 -14.19 11.97 -1.73
N VAL A 182 -14.89 10.82 -1.65
CA VAL A 182 -14.50 9.68 -0.81
C VAL A 182 -13.79 8.65 -1.67
N THR A 183 -12.61 8.24 -1.23
CA THR A 183 -11.69 7.36 -1.95
C THR A 183 -11.49 6.02 -1.26
N ALA A 184 -10.78 5.10 -1.89
CA ALA A 184 -10.36 3.85 -1.27
C ALA A 184 -9.52 4.06 0.00
N LYS A 185 -8.75 5.17 0.06
CA LYS A 185 -7.99 5.55 1.26
C LYS A 185 -8.91 5.87 2.44
N ASP A 186 -10.01 6.57 2.17
CA ASP A 186 -10.98 6.92 3.21
C ASP A 186 -11.72 5.68 3.70
N ILE A 187 -12.05 4.73 2.82
CA ILE A 187 -12.64 3.44 3.20
C ILE A 187 -11.74 2.72 4.21
N ILE A 188 -10.47 2.53 3.86
CA ILE A 188 -9.57 1.76 4.74
C ILE A 188 -9.24 2.50 6.03
N LEU A 189 -9.11 3.83 6.01
CA LEU A 189 -8.94 4.63 7.22
C LEU A 189 -10.16 4.53 8.13
N ALA A 190 -11.38 4.59 7.58
CA ALA A 190 -12.61 4.40 8.34
C ALA A 190 -12.68 3.00 8.98
N ILE A 191 -12.33 1.95 8.22
CA ILE A 191 -12.27 0.57 8.73
C ILE A 191 -11.30 0.48 9.91
N ILE A 192 -10.06 0.97 9.74
CA ILE A 192 -9.04 0.91 10.80
C ILE A 192 -9.48 1.74 12.02
N GLY A 193 -10.06 2.92 11.80
CA GLY A 193 -10.62 3.74 12.87
C GLY A 193 -11.74 3.05 13.66
N GLN A 194 -12.55 2.22 12.98
CA GLN A 194 -13.66 1.51 13.60
C GLN A 194 -13.23 0.25 14.37
N ILE A 195 -12.32 -0.55 13.79
CA ILE A 195 -11.93 -1.85 14.40
C ILE A 195 -10.66 -1.78 15.23
N GLY A 196 -9.89 -0.68 15.14
CA GLY A 196 -8.58 -0.53 15.78
C GLY A 196 -7.42 -1.13 14.97
N THR A 197 -6.20 -0.82 15.39
CA THR A 197 -4.97 -1.31 14.75
C THR A 197 -4.65 -2.78 15.04
N ASP A 198 -5.36 -3.40 15.96
CA ASP A 198 -5.27 -4.81 16.35
C ASP A 198 -6.56 -5.60 16.05
N GLY A 199 -7.59 -4.92 15.54
CA GLY A 199 -8.92 -5.44 15.34
C GLY A 199 -9.01 -6.65 14.41
N ALA A 200 -8.06 -6.88 13.54
CA ALA A 200 -7.99 -8.04 12.64
C ALA A 200 -6.80 -8.97 12.95
N THR A 201 -6.21 -8.88 14.15
CA THR A 201 -5.08 -9.74 14.53
C THR A 201 -5.43 -11.22 14.40
N GLY A 202 -4.55 -11.98 13.75
CA GLY A 202 -4.73 -13.41 13.48
C GLY A 202 -5.75 -13.72 12.38
N CYS A 203 -6.24 -12.72 11.64
CA CYS A 203 -7.20 -12.90 10.56
C CYS A 203 -6.59 -12.60 9.18
N VAL A 204 -7.15 -13.22 8.16
CA VAL A 204 -7.14 -12.72 6.78
C VAL A 204 -8.46 -12.00 6.54
N ILE A 205 -8.40 -10.75 6.05
CA ILE A 205 -9.60 -9.99 5.71
C ILE A 205 -9.98 -10.26 4.26
N GLU A 206 -11.25 -10.60 4.01
CA GLU A 206 -11.84 -10.56 2.67
C GLU A 206 -12.74 -9.34 2.55
N TYR A 207 -12.36 -8.38 1.70
CA TYR A 207 -13.17 -7.22 1.40
C TYR A 207 -14.16 -7.53 0.30
N SER A 208 -15.40 -7.16 0.50
CA SER A 208 -16.53 -7.44 -0.40
C SER A 208 -17.54 -6.28 -0.42
N GLY A 209 -18.63 -6.45 -1.11
CA GLY A 209 -19.70 -5.45 -1.21
C GLY A 209 -19.66 -4.65 -2.51
N SER A 210 -20.74 -3.92 -2.76
CA SER A 210 -20.95 -3.20 -4.01
C SER A 210 -19.94 -2.06 -4.19
N ALA A 211 -19.57 -1.34 -3.12
CA ALA A 211 -18.58 -0.28 -3.18
C ALA A 211 -17.18 -0.85 -3.49
N ILE A 212 -16.79 -1.99 -2.91
CA ILE A 212 -15.48 -2.63 -3.20
C ILE A 212 -15.40 -3.10 -4.66
N ARG A 213 -16.48 -3.72 -5.17
CA ARG A 213 -16.52 -4.15 -6.58
C ARG A 213 -16.41 -2.99 -7.57
N ALA A 214 -16.96 -1.83 -7.21
CA ALA A 214 -16.92 -0.62 -8.03
C ALA A 214 -15.54 0.07 -8.05
N LEU A 215 -14.60 -0.30 -7.17
CA LEU A 215 -13.26 0.27 -7.15
C LEU A 215 -12.43 -0.20 -8.35
N SER A 216 -11.57 0.69 -8.82
CA SER A 216 -10.44 0.35 -9.70
C SER A 216 -9.47 -0.62 -9.01
N MET A 217 -8.54 -1.20 -9.77
CA MET A 217 -7.49 -2.03 -9.17
C MET A 217 -6.57 -1.24 -8.25
N GLU A 218 -6.28 0.00 -8.57
CA GLU A 218 -5.49 0.91 -7.73
C GLU A 218 -6.17 1.15 -6.37
N GLY A 219 -7.48 1.41 -6.38
CA GLY A 219 -8.27 1.53 -5.15
C GLY A 219 -8.30 0.23 -4.33
N ARG A 220 -8.46 -0.93 -4.98
CA ARG A 220 -8.39 -2.25 -4.32
C ARG A 220 -7.01 -2.50 -3.70
N MET A 221 -5.94 -2.13 -4.42
CA MET A 221 -4.56 -2.24 -3.91
C MET A 221 -4.35 -1.34 -2.69
N THR A 222 -4.90 -0.13 -2.66
CA THR A 222 -4.85 0.75 -1.48
C THR A 222 -5.49 0.11 -0.25
N ILE A 223 -6.67 -0.51 -0.39
CA ILE A 223 -7.35 -1.19 0.71
C ILE A 223 -6.54 -2.39 1.21
N CYS A 224 -6.12 -3.27 0.31
CA CYS A 224 -5.34 -4.46 0.68
C CYS A 224 -3.97 -4.09 1.27
N ASN A 225 -3.32 -3.04 0.75
CA ASN A 225 -2.06 -2.50 1.27
C ASN A 225 -2.17 -2.18 2.76
N MET A 226 -3.23 -1.47 3.16
CA MET A 226 -3.41 -1.00 4.53
C MET A 226 -4.13 -2.00 5.45
N SER A 227 -4.45 -3.20 5.01
CA SER A 227 -5.04 -4.25 5.86
C SER A 227 -4.15 -4.61 7.05
N ILE A 228 -2.84 -4.53 6.85
CA ILE A 228 -1.84 -4.80 7.89
C ILE A 228 -1.90 -3.76 9.02
N GLU A 229 -2.39 -2.55 8.73
CA GLU A 229 -2.57 -1.49 9.73
C GLU A 229 -3.74 -1.75 10.68
N ALA A 230 -4.64 -2.68 10.32
CA ALA A 230 -5.68 -3.23 11.20
C ALA A 230 -5.22 -4.50 11.95
N GLY A 231 -3.94 -4.87 11.85
CA GLY A 231 -3.37 -6.07 12.44
C GLY A 231 -3.61 -7.36 11.64
N ALA A 232 -4.22 -7.30 10.46
CA ALA A 232 -4.49 -8.46 9.64
C ALA A 232 -3.22 -9.13 9.11
N ARG A 233 -3.26 -10.45 8.91
CA ARG A 233 -2.19 -11.19 8.24
C ARG A 233 -2.11 -10.85 6.75
N ALA A 234 -3.27 -10.68 6.11
CA ALA A 234 -3.44 -10.29 4.72
C ALA A 234 -4.82 -9.67 4.49
N GLY A 235 -4.97 -8.90 3.42
CA GLY A 235 -6.26 -8.48 2.89
C GLY A 235 -6.44 -9.06 1.50
N MET A 236 -7.64 -9.53 1.16
CA MET A 236 -7.94 -10.14 -0.12
C MET A 236 -9.21 -9.53 -0.72
N ILE A 237 -9.25 -9.40 -2.04
CA ILE A 237 -10.45 -9.06 -2.81
C ILE A 237 -10.60 -10.11 -3.90
N ALA A 238 -11.80 -10.67 -4.05
CA ALA A 238 -12.08 -11.67 -5.06
C ALA A 238 -11.82 -11.09 -6.47
N PRO A 239 -11.09 -11.82 -7.34
CA PRO A 239 -10.84 -11.38 -8.70
C PRO A 239 -12.15 -11.36 -9.51
N ASP A 240 -12.28 -10.35 -10.35
CA ASP A 240 -13.42 -10.15 -11.24
C ASP A 240 -12.95 -9.53 -12.56
N GLU A 241 -13.88 -9.06 -13.39
CA GLU A 241 -13.59 -8.47 -14.70
C GLU A 241 -12.65 -7.25 -14.61
N THR A 242 -12.73 -6.47 -13.52
CA THR A 242 -11.81 -5.35 -13.27
C THR A 242 -10.38 -5.87 -13.12
N THR A 243 -10.20 -6.97 -12.37
CA THR A 243 -8.90 -7.64 -12.18
C THR A 243 -8.37 -8.20 -13.51
N PHE A 244 -9.24 -8.86 -14.28
CA PHE A 244 -8.84 -9.46 -15.56
C PHE A 244 -8.46 -8.39 -16.58
N SER A 245 -9.25 -7.32 -16.69
CA SER A 245 -8.97 -6.19 -17.58
C SER A 245 -7.64 -5.51 -17.23
N TYR A 246 -7.33 -5.38 -15.94
CA TYR A 246 -6.06 -4.81 -15.47
C TYR A 246 -4.85 -5.67 -15.86
N LEU A 247 -4.96 -7.00 -15.79
CA LEU A 247 -3.88 -7.93 -16.09
C LEU A 247 -3.68 -8.18 -17.60
N LYS A 248 -4.73 -8.04 -18.39
CA LYS A 248 -4.71 -8.38 -19.82
C LYS A 248 -3.63 -7.59 -20.56
N GLY A 249 -2.75 -8.31 -21.26
CA GLY A 249 -1.69 -7.72 -22.08
C GLY A 249 -0.45 -7.25 -21.29
N ARG A 250 -0.39 -7.42 -19.97
CA ARG A 250 0.82 -7.14 -19.20
C ARG A 250 1.92 -8.18 -19.50
N ARG A 251 3.17 -7.77 -19.32
CA ARG A 251 4.37 -8.52 -19.74
C ARG A 251 4.39 -9.97 -19.25
N PHE A 252 4.05 -10.23 -18.00
CA PHE A 252 4.08 -11.56 -17.37
C PHE A 252 2.69 -12.18 -17.19
N ALA A 253 1.64 -11.54 -17.70
CA ALA A 253 0.31 -12.14 -17.73
C ALA A 253 0.25 -13.24 -18.80
N PRO A 254 -0.58 -14.28 -18.60
CA PRO A 254 -0.83 -15.27 -19.64
C PRO A 254 -1.34 -14.61 -20.93
N GLN A 255 -1.09 -15.24 -22.08
CA GLN A 255 -1.50 -14.72 -23.38
C GLN A 255 -2.20 -15.80 -24.22
N GLY A 256 -3.05 -15.39 -25.15
CA GLY A 256 -3.78 -16.30 -26.05
C GLY A 256 -4.60 -17.34 -25.30
N ALA A 257 -4.55 -18.59 -25.69
CA ALA A 257 -5.31 -19.67 -25.06
C ALA A 257 -4.98 -19.86 -23.56
N ALA A 258 -3.74 -19.57 -23.15
CA ALA A 258 -3.36 -19.61 -21.73
C ALA A 258 -4.05 -18.52 -20.92
N TRP A 259 -4.36 -17.38 -21.53
CA TRP A 259 -5.17 -16.33 -20.89
C TRP A 259 -6.61 -16.80 -20.66
N ASP A 260 -7.24 -17.40 -21.66
CA ASP A 260 -8.61 -17.88 -21.54
C ASP A 260 -8.74 -18.99 -20.48
N GLU A 261 -7.72 -19.85 -20.38
CA GLU A 261 -7.64 -20.87 -19.32
C GLU A 261 -7.50 -20.21 -17.95
N ALA A 262 -6.57 -19.26 -17.82
CA ALA A 262 -6.33 -18.56 -16.55
C ALA A 262 -7.60 -17.85 -16.06
N VAL A 263 -8.32 -17.13 -16.94
CA VAL A 263 -9.57 -16.44 -16.57
C VAL A 263 -10.63 -17.46 -16.11
N ARG A 264 -10.75 -18.63 -16.78
CA ARG A 264 -11.67 -19.69 -16.32
C ARG A 264 -11.33 -20.19 -14.91
N GLU A 265 -10.04 -20.37 -14.59
CA GLU A 265 -9.62 -20.80 -13.25
C GLU A 265 -9.78 -19.69 -12.20
N TRP A 266 -9.39 -18.46 -12.53
CA TRP A 266 -9.53 -17.31 -11.64
C TRP A 266 -10.98 -16.98 -11.29
N SER A 267 -11.92 -17.23 -12.23
CA SER A 267 -13.35 -17.02 -12.02
C SER A 267 -13.97 -18.01 -11.00
N LYS A 268 -13.24 -19.07 -10.61
CA LYS A 268 -13.67 -20.01 -9.57
C LYS A 268 -13.25 -19.59 -8.15
N LEU A 269 -12.36 -18.61 -8.03
CA LEU A 269 -11.79 -18.18 -6.76
C LEU A 269 -12.74 -17.44 -5.82
N PRO A 270 -13.70 -16.59 -6.29
CA PRO A 270 -14.60 -15.88 -5.38
C PRO A 270 -15.25 -16.83 -4.37
N SER A 271 -15.47 -16.34 -3.16
CA SER A 271 -16.13 -17.09 -2.09
C SER A 271 -17.46 -17.65 -2.54
N ASP A 272 -17.73 -18.92 -2.20
CA ASP A 272 -18.97 -19.59 -2.59
C ASP A 272 -20.18 -18.96 -1.90
N PRO A 273 -21.35 -18.97 -2.51
CA PRO A 273 -22.59 -18.59 -1.82
C PRO A 273 -22.78 -19.46 -0.57
N GLY A 274 -22.94 -18.81 0.59
CA GLY A 274 -23.08 -19.48 1.87
C GLY A 274 -21.78 -19.90 2.55
N ALA A 275 -20.61 -19.48 2.04
CA ALA A 275 -19.34 -19.60 2.75
C ALA A 275 -19.41 -18.87 4.10
N LYS A 276 -18.83 -19.47 5.12
CA LYS A 276 -18.85 -18.94 6.51
C LYS A 276 -17.53 -18.26 6.82
N PHE A 277 -17.64 -17.13 7.50
CA PHE A 277 -16.50 -16.40 8.04
C PHE A 277 -16.53 -16.44 9.56
N ASP A 278 -15.36 -16.44 10.20
CA ASP A 278 -15.26 -16.38 11.67
C ASP A 278 -15.78 -15.04 12.21
N ARG A 279 -15.62 -13.96 11.42
CA ARG A 279 -16.08 -12.60 11.74
C ARG A 279 -16.62 -11.92 10.49
N GLU A 280 -17.60 -11.03 10.70
CA GLU A 280 -18.16 -10.21 9.65
C GLU A 280 -18.40 -8.78 10.14
N LEU A 281 -18.22 -7.81 9.23
CA LEU A 281 -18.55 -6.40 9.43
C LEU A 281 -19.18 -5.86 8.14
N VAL A 282 -20.23 -5.08 8.27
CA VAL A 282 -20.87 -4.39 7.15
C VAL A 282 -20.78 -2.88 7.38
N ILE A 283 -20.35 -2.15 6.36
CA ILE A 283 -20.22 -0.69 6.36
C ILE A 283 -21.10 -0.13 5.25
N ASP A 284 -21.90 0.87 5.57
CA ASP A 284 -22.63 1.65 4.57
C ASP A 284 -21.69 2.66 3.92
N ALA A 285 -21.43 2.47 2.63
CA ALA A 285 -20.56 3.37 1.84
C ALA A 285 -21.07 4.82 1.84
N ALA A 286 -22.40 5.03 1.89
CA ALA A 286 -22.99 6.35 1.89
C ALA A 286 -22.71 7.17 3.18
N SER A 287 -22.33 6.50 4.26
CA SER A 287 -21.95 7.14 5.53
C SER A 287 -20.50 7.62 5.57
N LEU A 288 -19.67 7.18 4.61
CA LEU A 288 -18.24 7.51 4.59
C LEU A 288 -18.01 8.96 4.14
N VAL A 289 -16.96 9.54 4.67
CA VAL A 289 -16.51 10.90 4.39
C VAL A 289 -14.99 10.93 4.20
N PRO A 290 -14.39 12.01 3.71
CA PRO A 290 -12.93 12.14 3.71
C PRO A 290 -12.34 12.13 5.11
N TYR A 291 -11.32 11.30 5.34
CA TYR A 291 -10.66 11.09 6.64
C TYR A 291 -9.24 11.63 6.68
N VAL A 292 -8.83 12.05 7.89
CA VAL A 292 -7.46 12.45 8.23
C VAL A 292 -7.03 11.72 9.48
N SER A 293 -5.82 11.17 9.53
CA SER A 293 -5.25 10.71 10.80
C SER A 293 -4.78 11.92 11.62
N TRP A 294 -5.28 12.09 12.83
CA TRP A 294 -4.95 13.22 13.72
C TRP A 294 -3.83 12.89 14.71
N GLY A 295 -3.58 11.61 14.97
CA GLY A 295 -2.62 11.15 15.96
C GLY A 295 -1.44 10.38 15.37
N THR A 296 -0.82 9.52 16.17
CA THR A 296 0.41 8.79 15.88
C THR A 296 0.17 7.34 15.43
N SER A 297 -1.03 7.03 14.98
CA SER A 297 -1.44 5.69 14.54
C SER A 297 -2.49 5.80 13.43
N PRO A 298 -2.51 4.85 12.46
CA PRO A 298 -3.57 4.79 11.45
C PRO A 298 -4.99 4.56 12.02
N GLY A 299 -5.12 4.13 13.29
CA GLY A 299 -6.40 4.05 13.99
C GLY A 299 -6.89 5.37 14.57
N MET A 300 -6.00 6.34 14.73
CA MET A 300 -6.34 7.68 15.23
C MET A 300 -6.79 8.57 14.07
N VAL A 301 -7.96 8.31 13.52
CA VAL A 301 -8.55 9.01 12.38
C VAL A 301 -9.85 9.71 12.74
N ALA A 302 -10.17 10.74 12.01
CA ALA A 302 -11.44 11.46 12.11
C ALA A 302 -11.85 12.02 10.75
N PRO A 303 -13.16 12.27 10.53
CA PRO A 303 -13.60 13.09 9.40
C PRO A 303 -12.85 14.42 9.33
N VAL A 304 -12.47 14.86 8.14
CA VAL A 304 -11.70 16.12 7.97
C VAL A 304 -12.44 17.33 8.56
N THR A 305 -13.76 17.30 8.58
CA THR A 305 -14.62 18.36 9.16
C THR A 305 -14.78 18.26 10.68
N ALA A 306 -14.20 17.23 11.31
CA ALA A 306 -14.28 17.06 12.76
C ALA A 306 -13.23 17.92 13.49
N THR A 307 -13.28 17.85 14.82
CA THR A 307 -12.26 18.43 15.69
C THR A 307 -11.33 17.35 16.22
N VAL A 308 -10.13 17.74 16.58
CA VAL A 308 -9.16 16.91 17.30
C VAL A 308 -9.82 16.37 18.57
N PRO A 309 -9.82 15.05 18.81
CA PRO A 309 -10.52 14.43 19.95
C PRO A 309 -10.02 14.93 21.29
N ASP A 310 -10.95 15.01 22.27
CA ASP A 310 -10.67 15.38 23.63
C ASP A 310 -10.33 14.11 24.46
N PRO A 311 -9.11 14.00 25.05
CA PRO A 311 -8.74 12.86 25.88
C PRO A 311 -9.69 12.60 27.06
N ALA A 312 -10.37 13.64 27.55
CA ALA A 312 -11.35 13.50 28.64
C ALA A 312 -12.59 12.68 28.20
N LYS A 313 -12.82 12.49 26.91
CA LYS A 313 -13.92 11.71 26.34
C LYS A 313 -13.51 10.30 25.95
N ALA A 314 -12.27 9.87 26.24
CA ALA A 314 -11.79 8.53 25.95
C ALA A 314 -12.59 7.46 26.71
N SER A 315 -12.75 6.30 26.11
CA SER A 315 -13.54 5.18 26.67
C SER A 315 -12.82 4.45 27.82
N SER A 316 -11.51 4.63 27.94
CA SER A 316 -10.66 4.01 28.95
C SER A 316 -9.49 4.88 29.34
N GLU A 317 -8.88 4.62 30.50
CA GLU A 317 -7.67 5.29 30.98
C GLU A 317 -6.47 5.03 30.03
N ALA A 318 -6.38 3.86 29.45
CA ALA A 318 -5.34 3.52 28.48
C ALA A 318 -5.48 4.35 27.20
N GLU A 319 -6.70 4.46 26.69
CA GLU A 319 -7.02 5.29 25.54
C GLU A 319 -6.76 6.78 25.82
N ARG A 320 -7.16 7.26 26.99
CA ARG A 320 -6.90 8.65 27.43
C ARG A 320 -5.41 8.97 27.37
N LYS A 321 -4.57 8.12 27.98
CA LYS A 321 -3.10 8.32 27.97
C LYS A 321 -2.53 8.24 26.54
N SER A 322 -3.06 7.36 25.71
CA SER A 322 -2.66 7.26 24.30
C SER A 322 -2.99 8.55 23.53
N PHE A 323 -4.17 9.12 23.76
CA PHE A 323 -4.57 10.39 23.15
C PHE A 323 -3.72 11.56 23.65
N GLU A 324 -3.49 11.66 24.95
CA GLU A 324 -2.62 12.70 25.54
C GLU A 324 -1.23 12.67 24.92
N ARG A 325 -0.60 11.49 24.83
CA ARG A 325 0.71 11.31 24.18
C ARG A 325 0.68 11.68 22.70
N ALA A 326 -0.34 11.26 21.98
CA ALA A 326 -0.48 11.57 20.56
C ALA A 326 -0.62 13.09 20.33
N LEU A 327 -1.44 13.78 21.14
CA LEU A 327 -1.61 15.22 21.07
C LEU A 327 -0.31 15.98 21.37
N GLU A 328 0.43 15.54 22.38
CA GLU A 328 1.74 16.10 22.73
C GLU A 328 2.72 15.95 21.55
N TYR A 329 2.89 14.73 21.01
CA TYR A 329 3.79 14.48 19.88
C TYR A 329 3.39 15.27 18.64
N MET A 330 2.10 15.23 18.30
CA MET A 330 1.55 15.91 17.12
C MET A 330 1.42 17.43 17.35
N ASN A 331 1.67 17.93 18.56
CA ASN A 331 1.49 19.34 18.94
C ASN A 331 0.12 19.86 18.50
N LEU A 332 -0.92 19.16 18.90
CA LEU A 332 -2.31 19.48 18.62
C LEU A 332 -3.05 19.74 19.94
N THR A 333 -3.99 20.68 19.89
CA THR A 333 -4.89 20.97 21.01
C THR A 333 -6.23 20.30 20.78
N ALA A 334 -6.76 19.63 21.80
CA ALA A 334 -8.11 19.07 21.77
C ALA A 334 -9.14 20.15 21.38
N GLY A 335 -10.10 19.78 20.53
CA GLY A 335 -11.13 20.70 20.03
C GLY A 335 -10.73 21.58 18.85
N THR A 336 -9.45 21.61 18.45
CA THR A 336 -9.01 22.28 17.20
C THR A 336 -9.71 21.63 16.01
N ARG A 337 -10.29 22.42 15.09
CA ARG A 337 -10.82 21.87 13.84
C ARG A 337 -9.68 21.31 13.00
N LEU A 338 -9.86 20.14 12.41
CA LEU A 338 -8.83 19.55 11.56
C LEU A 338 -8.54 20.41 10.34
N GLU A 339 -9.54 21.10 9.79
CA GLU A 339 -9.38 22.04 8.69
C GLU A 339 -8.52 23.28 9.05
N ASP A 340 -8.36 23.61 10.33
CA ASP A 340 -7.51 24.71 10.80
C ASP A 340 -6.06 24.28 11.04
N VAL A 341 -5.74 22.99 10.89
CA VAL A 341 -4.39 22.44 11.08
C VAL A 341 -3.53 22.74 9.87
N SER A 342 -2.58 23.67 10.02
CA SER A 342 -1.60 23.99 8.98
C SER A 342 -0.59 22.87 8.78
N ILE A 343 -0.06 22.76 7.55
CA ILE A 343 0.94 21.78 7.15
C ILE A 343 2.18 22.45 6.57
N ASP A 344 3.34 21.84 6.71
CA ASP A 344 4.63 22.31 6.19
C ASP A 344 5.06 21.51 4.96
N ARG A 345 4.65 20.24 4.90
CA ARG A 345 5.05 19.29 3.88
C ARG A 345 3.86 18.55 3.29
N VAL A 346 3.98 18.17 2.02
CA VAL A 346 3.07 17.20 1.38
C VAL A 346 3.88 16.13 0.69
N PHE A 347 3.49 14.88 0.90
CA PHE A 347 4.04 13.72 0.23
C PHE A 347 2.94 12.94 -0.50
N ILE A 348 3.04 12.87 -1.82
CA ILE A 348 2.18 12.04 -2.68
C ILE A 348 3.06 10.94 -3.28
N GLY A 349 2.79 9.68 -2.94
CA GLY A 349 3.63 8.55 -3.34
C GLY A 349 3.37 7.31 -2.51
N SER A 350 4.39 6.45 -2.33
CA SER A 350 4.32 5.19 -1.60
C SER A 350 3.70 4.03 -2.40
N CYS A 351 3.91 2.79 -1.95
CA CYS A 351 3.19 1.63 -2.48
C CYS A 351 1.67 1.73 -2.29
N THR A 352 1.20 2.60 -1.41
CA THR A 352 -0.22 2.83 -1.17
C THR A 352 -0.85 3.67 -2.28
N ASN A 353 -0.28 4.84 -2.58
CA ASN A 353 -0.86 5.83 -3.49
C ASN A 353 0.19 6.52 -4.39
N GLY A 354 1.05 5.74 -5.02
CA GLY A 354 2.02 6.22 -6.02
C GLY A 354 1.76 5.66 -7.43
N ARG A 355 0.56 5.14 -7.71
CA ARG A 355 0.20 4.57 -9.01
C ARG A 355 -0.37 5.64 -9.93
N ILE A 356 -0.50 5.32 -11.22
CA ILE A 356 -0.91 6.31 -12.23
C ILE A 356 -2.27 6.96 -11.92
N GLU A 357 -3.23 6.21 -11.39
CA GLU A 357 -4.55 6.73 -11.04
C GLU A 357 -4.48 7.70 -9.87
N ASP A 358 -3.66 7.41 -8.85
CA ASP A 358 -3.41 8.31 -7.72
C ASP A 358 -2.81 9.65 -8.18
N LEU A 359 -1.85 9.58 -9.13
CA LEU A 359 -1.20 10.77 -9.69
C LEU A 359 -2.18 11.59 -10.54
N ARG A 360 -3.05 10.93 -11.34
CA ARG A 360 -4.11 11.61 -12.09
C ARG A 360 -5.09 12.35 -11.18
N ALA A 361 -5.52 11.67 -10.10
CA ALA A 361 -6.44 12.26 -9.12
C ALA A 361 -5.84 13.49 -8.43
N ALA A 362 -4.59 13.39 -7.99
CA ALA A 362 -3.86 14.50 -7.38
C ALA A 362 -3.60 15.65 -8.38
N ALA A 363 -3.22 15.32 -9.63
CA ALA A 363 -2.98 16.30 -10.68
C ALA A 363 -4.26 17.08 -11.06
N HIS A 364 -5.41 16.38 -11.07
CA HIS A 364 -6.70 17.05 -11.30
C HIS A 364 -7.00 18.14 -10.27
N ILE A 365 -6.63 17.91 -9.00
CA ILE A 365 -6.74 18.90 -7.92
C ILE A 365 -5.72 20.04 -8.07
N ALA A 366 -4.49 19.71 -8.49
CA ALA A 366 -3.39 20.67 -8.61
C ALA A 366 -3.53 21.59 -9.84
N ALA A 367 -4.24 21.16 -10.89
CA ALA A 367 -4.33 21.86 -12.15
C ALA A 367 -4.86 23.29 -12.00
N GLY A 368 -4.08 24.27 -12.48
CA GLY A 368 -4.43 25.70 -12.42
C GLY A 368 -4.25 26.37 -11.06
N HIS A 369 -3.71 25.65 -10.08
CA HIS A 369 -3.44 26.17 -8.73
C HIS A 369 -1.93 26.27 -8.45
N LYS A 370 -1.58 26.86 -7.33
CA LYS A 370 -0.20 26.96 -6.82
C LYS A 370 -0.13 26.42 -5.40
N VAL A 371 0.94 25.69 -5.13
CA VAL A 371 1.29 25.26 -3.76
C VAL A 371 1.47 26.50 -2.87
N SER A 372 0.94 26.45 -1.66
CA SER A 372 1.10 27.52 -0.69
C SER A 372 2.57 27.79 -0.40
N THR A 373 2.95 29.08 -0.28
CA THR A 373 4.35 29.51 -0.20
C THR A 373 5.13 28.96 0.99
N HIS A 374 4.44 28.47 2.03
CA HIS A 374 5.08 27.85 3.21
C HIS A 374 5.05 26.33 3.16
N VAL A 375 4.47 25.73 2.13
CA VAL A 375 4.40 24.26 1.98
C VAL A 375 5.43 23.79 0.97
N HIS A 376 6.16 22.75 1.32
CA HIS A 376 7.01 22.02 0.38
C HIS A 376 6.34 20.70 0.00
N ALA A 377 5.86 20.60 -1.23
CA ALA A 377 5.11 19.46 -1.72
C ALA A 377 5.93 18.63 -2.70
N MET A 378 5.93 17.30 -2.55
CA MET A 378 6.61 16.39 -3.47
C MET A 378 5.67 15.30 -3.98
N VAL A 379 5.93 14.87 -5.22
CA VAL A 379 5.25 13.76 -5.89
C VAL A 379 6.29 12.72 -6.31
N VAL A 380 6.12 11.50 -5.84
CA VAL A 380 7.02 10.38 -6.08
C VAL A 380 6.25 9.25 -6.77
N PRO A 381 6.43 9.04 -8.08
CA PRO A 381 5.82 7.90 -8.78
C PRO A 381 6.27 6.56 -8.19
N GLY A 382 5.39 5.56 -8.23
CA GLY A 382 5.68 4.26 -7.64
C GLY A 382 6.67 3.40 -8.45
N SER A 383 6.84 3.67 -9.74
CA SER A 383 7.78 2.97 -10.63
C SER A 383 8.23 3.86 -11.78
N GLN A 384 9.30 3.46 -12.47
CA GLN A 384 9.76 4.13 -13.70
C GLN A 384 8.72 4.06 -14.83
N LEU A 385 7.92 2.98 -14.87
CA LEU A 385 6.83 2.85 -15.85
C LEU A 385 5.67 3.80 -15.54
N VAL A 386 5.29 3.93 -14.25
CA VAL A 386 4.30 4.94 -13.82
C VAL A 386 4.81 6.34 -14.12
N LYS A 387 6.08 6.65 -13.80
CA LYS A 387 6.68 7.95 -14.09
C LYS A 387 6.63 8.27 -15.58
N ALA A 388 7.10 7.35 -16.41
CA ALA A 388 7.07 7.52 -17.86
C ALA A 388 5.65 7.66 -18.43
N GLN A 389 4.66 6.99 -17.83
CA GLN A 389 3.27 7.15 -18.22
C GLN A 389 2.73 8.52 -17.80
N ALA A 390 2.98 8.95 -16.57
CA ALA A 390 2.57 10.26 -16.06
C ALA A 390 3.15 11.41 -16.90
N GLU A 391 4.43 11.30 -17.29
CA GLU A 391 5.09 12.29 -18.16
C GLU A 391 4.50 12.31 -19.58
N ARG A 392 4.15 11.16 -20.16
CA ARG A 392 3.44 11.12 -21.46
C ARG A 392 2.06 11.74 -21.40
N GLU A 393 1.39 11.65 -20.25
CA GLU A 393 0.08 12.27 -20.01
C GLU A 393 0.17 13.73 -19.59
N GLY A 394 1.39 14.29 -19.41
CA GLY A 394 1.61 15.68 -19.01
C GLY A 394 1.35 15.97 -17.52
N LEU A 395 1.20 14.93 -16.69
CA LEU A 395 0.92 15.12 -15.25
C LEU A 395 2.09 15.78 -14.52
N ASP A 396 3.32 15.47 -14.92
CA ASP A 396 4.53 16.10 -14.37
C ASP A 396 4.56 17.62 -14.61
N SER A 397 4.10 18.07 -15.79
CA SER A 397 3.99 19.49 -16.11
C SER A 397 2.98 20.17 -15.19
N ILE A 398 1.80 19.57 -14.97
CA ILE A 398 0.78 20.09 -14.04
C ILE A 398 1.38 20.24 -12.64
N PHE A 399 2.05 19.23 -12.12
CA PHE A 399 2.65 19.27 -10.80
C PHE A 399 3.77 20.33 -10.69
N LYS A 400 4.68 20.38 -11.66
CA LYS A 400 5.77 21.37 -11.70
C LYS A 400 5.22 22.80 -11.81
N GLU A 401 4.22 23.03 -12.67
CA GLU A 401 3.55 24.31 -12.79
C GLU A 401 2.85 24.73 -11.49
N ALA A 402 2.26 23.77 -10.77
CA ALA A 402 1.67 24.03 -9.47
C ALA A 402 2.72 24.28 -8.37
N GLY A 403 3.97 23.89 -8.57
CA GLY A 403 5.07 24.07 -7.61
C GLY A 403 5.37 22.85 -6.75
N PHE A 404 4.97 21.64 -7.20
CA PHE A 404 5.39 20.39 -6.59
C PHE A 404 6.76 19.95 -7.12
N ASP A 405 7.57 19.35 -6.27
CA ASP A 405 8.77 18.62 -6.66
C ASP A 405 8.40 17.29 -7.31
N TRP A 406 8.67 17.15 -8.60
CA TRP A 406 8.54 15.90 -9.34
C TRP A 406 9.79 15.05 -9.19
N ARG A 407 9.64 13.87 -8.60
CA ARG A 407 10.75 13.02 -8.15
C ARG A 407 10.92 11.75 -8.98
N GLU A 408 12.04 11.07 -8.74
CA GLU A 408 12.31 9.72 -9.23
C GLU A 408 11.60 8.67 -8.36
N PRO A 409 11.20 7.49 -8.94
CA PRO A 409 10.46 6.47 -8.23
C PRO A 409 11.22 5.82 -7.08
N GLY A 410 10.53 5.58 -5.96
CA GLY A 410 11.04 4.90 -4.77
C GLY A 410 10.10 5.02 -3.59
N CYS A 411 10.44 4.41 -2.46
CA CYS A 411 9.66 4.51 -1.23
C CYS A 411 9.71 5.91 -0.61
N SER A 412 10.78 6.68 -0.86
CA SER A 412 10.90 8.09 -0.43
C SER A 412 10.55 8.28 1.05
N MET A 413 9.75 9.29 1.38
CA MET A 413 9.33 9.59 2.75
C MET A 413 8.46 8.49 3.40
N CYS A 414 7.97 7.49 2.70
CA CYS A 414 7.11 6.46 3.30
C CYS A 414 7.76 5.77 4.51
N LEU A 415 9.07 5.52 4.45
CA LEU A 415 9.83 4.87 5.53
C LEU A 415 10.97 5.74 6.09
N GLY A 416 11.39 6.78 5.36
CA GLY A 416 12.47 7.66 5.80
C GLY A 416 13.85 6.97 5.87
N MET A 417 14.11 5.98 5.03
CA MET A 417 15.40 5.27 4.90
C MET A 417 16.31 5.85 3.80
N ASN A 418 15.97 6.99 3.31
CA ASN A 418 16.66 7.74 2.24
C ASN A 418 16.67 9.23 2.63
N PRO A 419 17.27 10.13 1.84
CA PRO A 419 17.35 11.55 2.19
C PRO A 419 16.01 12.29 2.30
N ASP A 420 14.91 11.71 1.81
CA ASP A 420 13.59 12.33 1.87
C ASP A 420 12.96 12.10 3.27
N ILE A 421 13.24 12.98 4.19
CA ILE A 421 12.76 12.91 5.57
C ILE A 421 12.19 14.27 6.02
N LEU A 422 11.33 14.23 7.03
CA LEU A 422 10.86 15.42 7.73
C LEU A 422 11.91 15.91 8.73
N SER A 423 12.05 17.21 8.84
CA SER A 423 12.74 17.84 9.96
C SER A 423 11.90 17.76 11.25
N PRO A 424 12.53 17.80 12.44
CA PRO A 424 11.80 17.80 13.68
C PRO A 424 10.78 18.95 13.75
N GLY A 425 9.54 18.61 14.07
CA GLY A 425 8.43 19.56 14.17
C GLY A 425 7.65 19.79 12.86
N GLU A 426 8.20 19.48 11.69
CA GLU A 426 7.47 19.59 10.43
C GLU A 426 6.25 18.67 10.40
N ARG A 427 5.15 19.19 9.86
CA ARG A 427 3.87 18.51 9.70
C ARG A 427 3.61 18.18 8.26
N CYS A 428 3.33 16.90 7.98
CA CYS A 428 3.14 16.40 6.63
C CYS A 428 1.73 15.84 6.41
N ALA A 429 1.05 16.29 5.35
CA ALA A 429 -0.07 15.55 4.76
C ALA A 429 0.50 14.51 3.79
N SER A 430 0.26 13.23 4.07
CA SER A 430 0.96 12.12 3.42
C SER A 430 0.00 11.07 2.90
N THR A 431 0.25 10.57 1.70
CA THR A 431 -0.48 9.44 1.12
C THR A 431 0.15 8.08 1.48
N SER A 432 1.14 8.05 2.36
CA SER A 432 1.73 6.81 2.89
C SER A 432 0.71 5.98 3.70
N ASN A 433 1.17 4.86 4.22
CA ASN A 433 0.32 3.87 4.91
C ASN A 433 0.43 3.93 6.44
N ARG A 434 1.53 4.45 6.98
CA ARG A 434 1.83 4.51 8.42
C ARG A 434 2.27 5.89 8.86
N ASN A 435 1.94 6.25 10.10
CA ASN A 435 2.28 7.55 10.68
C ASN A 435 2.70 7.49 12.16
N PHE A 436 3.28 6.38 12.62
CA PHE A 436 3.82 6.33 13.98
C PHE A 436 4.98 7.32 14.19
N GLU A 437 5.27 7.64 15.45
CA GLU A 437 6.31 8.59 15.84
C GLU A 437 7.65 8.33 15.13
N GLY A 438 8.17 9.32 14.43
CA GLY A 438 9.46 9.25 13.73
C GLY A 438 9.46 8.52 12.40
N ARG A 439 8.32 8.00 11.90
CA ARG A 439 8.24 7.20 10.67
C ARG A 439 8.82 7.89 9.45
N GLN A 440 8.51 9.16 9.25
CA GLN A 440 8.99 9.97 8.12
C GLN A 440 10.18 10.89 8.50
N GLY A 441 10.81 10.64 9.64
CA GLY A 441 11.88 11.44 10.20
C GLY A 441 11.68 11.72 11.68
N ARG A 442 12.76 11.78 12.44
CA ARG A 442 12.71 11.99 13.89
C ARG A 442 12.00 13.31 14.25
N GLY A 443 10.92 13.21 15.02
CA GLY A 443 10.11 14.36 15.43
C GLY A 443 9.20 14.91 14.34
N GLY A 444 9.14 14.28 13.17
CA GLY A 444 8.19 14.59 12.10
C GLY A 444 6.76 14.18 12.47
N ARG A 445 5.78 14.98 12.06
CA ARG A 445 4.35 14.83 12.39
C ARG A 445 3.58 14.48 11.12
N THR A 446 3.19 13.21 10.96
CA THR A 446 2.56 12.73 9.73
C THR A 446 1.07 12.51 9.91
N HIS A 447 0.29 13.03 8.98
CA HIS A 447 -1.15 12.79 8.83
C HIS A 447 -1.42 12.02 7.55
N LEU A 448 -2.12 10.91 7.66
CA LEU A 448 -2.52 10.09 6.50
C LEU A 448 -3.78 10.68 5.86
N VAL A 449 -3.72 10.86 4.54
CA VAL A 449 -4.81 11.43 3.72
C VAL A 449 -4.87 10.77 2.35
N SER A 450 -5.95 11.00 1.60
CA SER A 450 -6.05 10.60 0.19
C SER A 450 -5.16 11.46 -0.73
N PRO A 451 -4.83 10.99 -1.95
CA PRO A 451 -4.06 11.78 -2.93
C PRO A 451 -4.68 13.14 -3.23
N GLU A 452 -5.99 13.19 -3.39
CA GLU A 452 -6.73 14.41 -3.67
C GLU A 452 -6.65 15.39 -2.49
N MET A 453 -6.82 14.89 -1.26
CA MET A 453 -6.71 15.73 -0.07
C MET A 453 -5.26 16.21 0.14
N ALA A 454 -4.26 15.38 -0.15
CA ALA A 454 -2.86 15.79 -0.09
C ALA A 454 -2.56 16.94 -1.06
N ALA A 455 -3.04 16.83 -2.31
CA ALA A 455 -2.88 17.89 -3.31
C ALA A 455 -3.62 19.17 -2.91
N ALA A 456 -4.86 19.06 -2.43
CA ALA A 456 -5.64 20.21 -1.98
C ALA A 456 -4.99 20.87 -0.74
N ALA A 457 -4.47 20.06 0.20
CA ALA A 457 -3.77 20.58 1.36
C ALA A 457 -2.46 21.30 1.00
N ALA A 458 -1.73 20.84 -0.04
CA ALA A 458 -0.56 21.55 -0.55
C ALA A 458 -0.90 22.97 -1.01
N ILE A 459 -2.03 23.13 -1.67
CA ILE A 459 -2.49 24.41 -2.23
C ILE A 459 -3.02 25.31 -1.13
N ALA A 460 -3.88 24.78 -0.24
CA ALA A 460 -4.50 25.55 0.84
C ALA A 460 -3.54 25.87 2.00
N GLY A 461 -2.51 25.05 2.24
CA GLY A 461 -1.60 25.13 3.40
C GLY A 461 -2.17 24.52 4.67
N HIS A 462 -3.35 23.90 4.61
CA HIS A 462 -4.05 23.23 5.72
C HIS A 462 -4.96 22.12 5.15
N PHE A 463 -5.53 21.28 6.02
CA PHE A 463 -6.48 20.27 5.54
C PHE A 463 -7.78 20.92 5.06
N VAL A 464 -8.38 20.33 4.01
CA VAL A 464 -9.62 20.82 3.42
C VAL A 464 -10.57 19.67 3.14
N ASP A 465 -11.86 19.92 3.20
CA ASP A 465 -12.87 18.96 2.74
C ASP A 465 -12.91 18.94 1.21
N ILE A 466 -12.35 17.89 0.63
CA ILE A 466 -12.22 17.72 -0.82
C ILE A 466 -13.59 17.71 -1.55
N ARG A 467 -14.67 17.42 -0.84
CA ARG A 467 -16.05 17.48 -1.40
C ARG A 467 -16.42 18.89 -1.83
N ASN A 468 -15.84 19.89 -1.19
CA ASN A 468 -16.05 21.31 -1.43
C ASN A 468 -14.99 21.92 -2.36
N TRP A 469 -14.02 21.12 -2.85
CA TRP A 469 -12.97 21.63 -3.73
C TRP A 469 -13.58 22.14 -5.05
N PRO A 470 -13.22 23.35 -5.50
CA PRO A 470 -13.77 23.91 -6.73
C PRO A 470 -13.35 23.07 -7.92
N ALA A 471 -14.31 22.73 -8.80
CA ALA A 471 -14.00 22.07 -10.06
C ALA A 471 -13.06 22.97 -10.88
N SER A 472 -11.99 22.39 -11.45
CA SER A 472 -11.09 23.12 -12.35
C SER A 472 -11.87 23.69 -13.54
N GLN A 473 -11.38 24.78 -14.15
CA GLN A 473 -12.02 25.38 -15.34
C GLN A 473 -12.21 24.35 -16.47
N ALA A 474 -11.23 23.44 -16.67
CA ALA A 474 -11.30 22.37 -17.67
C ALA A 474 -12.49 21.41 -17.41
N ALA A 475 -12.73 21.02 -16.15
CA ALA A 475 -13.86 20.16 -15.80
C ALA A 475 -15.21 20.86 -15.94
N ARG A 476 -15.26 22.19 -15.90
CA ARG A 476 -16.48 22.98 -16.17
C ARG A 476 -16.82 23.05 -17.66
N GLU A 477 -15.82 22.97 -18.51
CA GLU A 477 -16.00 22.98 -19.96
C GLU A 477 -16.51 21.63 -20.49
N GLU A 478 -16.06 20.49 -19.89
CA GLU A 478 -16.55 19.15 -20.25
C GLU A 478 -18.03 18.90 -19.84
N VAL A 479 -18.52 19.56 -18.79
CA VAL A 479 -19.92 19.42 -18.34
C VAL A 479 -20.87 20.30 -19.20
N ASN A 480 -20.33 21.30 -19.91
CA ASN A 480 -21.11 22.22 -20.75
C ASN A 480 -20.96 21.92 -22.26
N ALA A 481 -20.18 20.88 -22.63
CA ALA A 481 -20.04 20.39 -24.00
C ALA A 481 -20.83 19.08 -24.22
#